data_113a516bb079e0a52f7d865f367b00ef
#
_entry.id   113a516bb079e0a52f7d865f367b00ef
#
_cell.length_a   1.000
_cell.length_b   1.000
_cell.length_c   1.000
_cell.angle_alpha   90.00
_cell.angle_beta   90.00
_cell.angle_gamma   90.00
#
_symmetry.space_group_name_H-M   'P 1'
#
loop_
_entity.id
_entity.type
_entity.pdbx_description
1 polymer ?
#
loop_
_entity_poly.entity_id
_entity_poly.type
_entity_poly.pdbx_seq_one_letter_code
_entity_poly.pdbx_strand_id
1 'polypeptide(L)'
;MNKKFYHDISYAHSATSGLGKSFIRILENTTGRFALRKRSQRWLPSLNSMQAFWHSIMEVYGVTIDVIQGDVSDIPSREPLIVVANHPYGILDGLVMGSILAQCRANFKIVANDIFDKAQHVKDNILPI
;
A
#
# COMPACT_ATOMS: atom_id res chain seq x y z
N MET A 1 4.47 -21.57 -2.11
CA MET A 1 4.94 -20.24 -1.71
C MET A 1 5.06 -19.37 -2.96
N ASN A 2 4.11 -18.47 -3.14
CA ASN A 2 3.85 -17.87 -4.47
C ASN A 2 4.84 -16.74 -4.78
N LYS A 3 5.91 -17.04 -5.54
CA LYS A 3 6.89 -16.06 -6.07
C LYS A 3 6.30 -15.01 -7.02
N LYS A 4 5.03 -15.18 -7.43
CA LYS A 4 4.36 -14.35 -8.46
C LYS A 4 3.91 -12.97 -7.98
N PHE A 5 3.68 -12.78 -6.69
CA PHE A 5 3.02 -11.60 -6.15
C PHE A 5 3.72 -10.26 -6.47
N TYR A 6 5.05 -10.22 -6.44
CA TYR A 6 5.81 -8.97 -6.65
C TYR A 6 6.17 -8.67 -8.10
N HIS A 7 5.97 -9.63 -8.99
CA HIS A 7 6.20 -9.40 -10.43
C HIS A 7 5.06 -8.64 -11.09
N ASP A 8 3.88 -8.66 -10.46
CA ASP A 8 2.64 -8.16 -11.08
C ASP A 8 2.35 -6.68 -10.78
N ILE A 9 2.98 -6.10 -9.75
CA ILE A 9 2.84 -4.66 -9.46
C ILE A 9 3.94 -3.89 -10.23
N SER A 10 3.66 -3.56 -11.47
CA SER A 10 4.55 -2.78 -12.33
C SER A 10 3.73 -2.00 -13.35
N TYR A 11 3.99 -0.72 -13.43
CA TYR A 11 3.43 0.15 -14.47
C TYR A 11 4.02 -0.13 -15.87
N ALA A 12 5.03 -0.99 -15.99
CA ALA A 12 5.57 -1.39 -17.27
C ALA A 12 4.54 -2.07 -18.18
N HIS A 13 3.46 -2.62 -17.62
CA HIS A 13 2.36 -3.20 -18.41
C HIS A 13 1.53 -2.15 -19.14
N SER A 14 1.48 -0.91 -18.64
CA SER A 14 0.75 0.19 -19.29
C SER A 14 1.48 0.79 -20.49
N ALA A 15 2.77 0.47 -20.67
CA ALA A 15 3.51 0.97 -21.83
C ALA A 15 3.19 0.16 -23.10
N THR A 16 2.92 0.85 -24.18
CA THR A 16 2.59 0.25 -25.49
C THR A 16 3.83 -0.21 -26.26
N SER A 17 5.01 0.34 -25.95
CA SER A 17 6.28 0.02 -26.64
C SER A 17 7.22 -0.81 -25.74
N GLY A 18 8.03 -1.68 -26.37
CA GLY A 18 9.03 -2.47 -25.66
C GLY A 18 10.10 -1.62 -24.96
N LEU A 19 10.53 -0.51 -25.59
CA LEU A 19 11.47 0.45 -25.00
C LEU A 19 10.87 1.17 -23.81
N GLY A 20 9.59 1.57 -23.88
CA GLY A 20 8.86 2.16 -22.76
C GLY A 20 8.77 1.21 -21.57
N LYS A 21 8.48 -0.06 -21.79
CA LYS A 21 8.47 -1.10 -20.75
C LYS A 21 9.83 -1.24 -20.05
N SER A 22 10.91 -1.24 -20.83
CA SER A 22 12.27 -1.34 -20.31
C SER A 22 12.66 -0.10 -19.50
N PHE A 23 12.29 1.08 -19.98
CA PHE A 23 12.56 2.34 -19.30
C PHE A 23 11.82 2.43 -17.96
N ILE A 24 10.52 2.10 -17.93
CA ILE A 24 9.74 2.06 -16.69
C ILE A 24 10.35 1.07 -15.71
N ARG A 25 10.75 -0.12 -16.16
CA ARG A 25 11.40 -1.11 -15.27
C ARG A 25 12.73 -0.63 -14.71
N ILE A 26 13.52 0.08 -15.51
CA ILE A 26 14.78 0.67 -15.02
C ILE A 26 14.49 1.71 -13.94
N LEU A 27 13.54 2.61 -14.17
CA LEU A 27 13.12 3.60 -13.18
C LEU A 27 12.60 2.94 -11.91
N GLU A 28 11.69 1.99 -12.02
CA GLU A 28 11.16 1.25 -10.87
C GLU A 28 12.27 0.55 -10.08
N ASN A 29 13.27 0.02 -10.74
CA ASN A 29 14.37 -0.69 -10.09
C ASN A 29 15.38 0.27 -9.44
N THR A 30 15.64 1.43 -10.02
CA THR A 30 16.56 2.44 -9.46
C THR A 30 15.95 3.21 -8.30
N THR A 31 14.62 3.30 -8.21
CA THR A 31 13.89 3.98 -7.13
C THR A 31 13.72 3.16 -5.85
N GLY A 32 14.54 2.13 -5.64
CA GLY A 32 14.52 1.36 -4.39
C GLY A 32 13.55 0.19 -4.36
N ARG A 33 12.89 -0.14 -5.48
CA ARG A 33 11.97 -1.29 -5.58
C ARG A 33 12.57 -2.61 -5.07
N PHE A 34 13.85 -2.86 -5.37
CA PHE A 34 14.53 -4.07 -4.90
C PHE A 34 14.73 -4.09 -3.39
N ALA A 35 15.07 -2.95 -2.79
CA ALA A 35 15.23 -2.84 -1.34
C ALA A 35 13.89 -3.05 -0.63
N LEU A 36 12.84 -2.39 -1.11
CA LEU A 36 11.48 -2.53 -0.61
C LEU A 36 10.96 -3.97 -0.78
N ARG A 37 11.20 -4.59 -1.94
CA ARG A 37 10.85 -5.98 -2.19
C ARG A 37 11.54 -6.95 -1.23
N LYS A 38 12.85 -6.79 -1.03
CA LYS A 38 13.61 -7.63 -0.10
C LYS A 38 13.12 -7.48 1.33
N ARG A 39 12.77 -6.26 1.73
CA ARG A 39 12.25 -5.95 3.06
C ARG A 39 10.86 -6.55 3.27
N SER A 40 9.94 -6.34 2.34
CA SER A 40 8.58 -6.90 2.40
C SER A 40 8.55 -8.43 2.33
N GLN A 41 9.40 -9.06 1.53
CA GLN A 41 9.49 -10.54 1.48
C GLN A 41 9.89 -11.17 2.81
N ARG A 42 10.59 -10.44 3.66
CA ARG A 42 11.01 -10.92 4.98
C ARG A 42 9.87 -10.88 6.01
N TRP A 43 8.95 -9.92 5.88
CA TRP A 43 7.90 -9.64 6.86
C TRP A 43 6.52 -10.17 6.47
N LEU A 44 6.14 -10.08 5.19
CA LEU A 44 4.82 -10.46 4.70
C LEU A 44 4.43 -11.93 4.97
N PRO A 45 5.32 -12.92 4.92
CA PRO A 45 4.96 -14.30 5.21
C PRO A 45 4.55 -14.56 6.67
N SER A 46 4.93 -13.68 7.59
CA SER A 46 4.59 -13.79 9.01
C SER A 46 3.27 -13.11 9.39
N LEU A 47 2.65 -12.39 8.44
CA LEU A 47 1.41 -11.66 8.70
C LEU A 47 0.20 -12.58 8.44
N ASN A 48 -0.43 -13.00 9.52
CA ASN A 48 -1.57 -13.93 9.48
C ASN A 48 -2.93 -13.24 9.30
N SER A 49 -2.98 -11.92 9.28
CA SER A 49 -4.22 -11.16 9.13
C SER A 49 -4.01 -9.82 8.43
N MET A 50 -5.07 -9.30 7.85
CA MET A 50 -5.16 -7.97 7.27
C MET A 50 -4.77 -6.89 8.28
N GLN A 51 -5.22 -7.02 9.52
CA GLN A 51 -4.94 -6.08 10.58
C GLN A 51 -3.45 -6.05 10.94
N ALA A 52 -2.81 -7.23 11.01
CA ALA A 52 -1.37 -7.33 11.19
C ALA A 52 -0.58 -6.67 10.06
N PHE A 53 -1.07 -6.76 8.81
CA PHE A 53 -0.48 -6.07 7.67
C PHE A 53 -0.47 -4.55 7.89
N TRP A 54 -1.63 -3.94 8.17
CA TRP A 54 -1.74 -2.49 8.34
C TRP A 54 -0.92 -1.96 9.52
N HIS A 55 -0.86 -2.70 10.62
CA HIS A 55 -0.02 -2.31 11.77
C HIS A 55 1.48 -2.37 11.48
N SER A 56 1.90 -3.36 10.68
CA SER A 56 3.32 -3.59 10.44
C SER A 56 3.86 -2.83 9.23
N ILE A 57 3.00 -2.35 8.33
CA ILE A 57 3.45 -1.82 7.04
C ILE A 57 4.35 -0.59 7.18
N MET A 58 4.09 0.27 8.13
CA MET A 58 4.91 1.46 8.39
C MET A 58 6.32 1.07 8.83
N GLU A 59 6.43 0.09 9.74
CA GLU A 59 7.70 -0.45 10.18
C GLU A 59 8.47 -1.11 9.03
N VAL A 60 7.79 -1.91 8.23
CA VAL A 60 8.37 -2.57 7.05
C VAL A 60 8.98 -1.57 6.08
N TYR A 61 8.33 -0.43 5.86
CA TYR A 61 8.83 0.62 4.96
C TYR A 61 9.74 1.63 5.66
N GLY A 62 9.87 1.57 6.99
CA GLY A 62 10.67 2.52 7.78
C GLY A 62 10.07 3.91 7.76
N VAL A 63 8.75 4.01 7.72
CA VAL A 63 8.01 5.27 7.70
C VAL A 63 7.54 5.59 9.11
N THR A 64 7.78 6.80 9.54
CA THR A 64 7.24 7.37 10.78
C THR A 64 6.13 8.36 10.42
N ILE A 65 5.01 8.26 11.11
CA ILE A 65 3.89 9.20 10.97
C ILE A 65 4.01 10.23 12.08
N ASP A 66 4.11 11.49 11.70
CA ASP A 66 4.11 12.62 12.62
C ASP A 66 2.79 13.40 12.48
N VAL A 67 2.01 13.40 13.54
CA VAL A 67 0.70 14.08 13.58
C VAL A 67 0.93 15.51 14.04
N ILE A 68 0.88 16.44 13.09
CA ILE A 68 1.15 17.87 13.35
C ILE A 68 -0.06 18.56 13.99
N GLN A 69 -1.28 18.12 13.64
CA GLN A 69 -2.53 18.72 14.13
C GLN A 69 -3.64 17.67 14.17
N GLY A 70 -4.51 17.76 15.18
CA GLY A 70 -5.59 16.80 15.44
C GLY A 70 -5.07 15.55 16.16
N ASP A 71 -5.94 14.58 16.36
CA ASP A 71 -5.61 13.31 16.98
C ASP A 71 -6.23 12.16 16.18
N VAL A 72 -5.51 11.05 16.07
CA VAL A 72 -6.00 9.84 15.40
C VAL A 72 -7.24 9.27 16.12
N SER A 73 -7.35 9.49 17.43
CA SER A 73 -8.50 9.08 18.23
C SER A 73 -9.79 9.86 17.92
N ASP A 74 -9.68 11.02 17.25
CA ASP A 74 -10.84 11.79 16.80
C ASP A 74 -11.56 11.15 15.61
N ILE A 75 -10.94 10.16 14.98
CA ILE A 75 -11.52 9.44 13.84
C ILE A 75 -12.66 8.54 14.32
N PRO A 76 -13.91 8.74 13.88
CA PRO A 76 -15.05 7.92 14.30
C PRO A 76 -14.85 6.45 13.96
N SER A 77 -15.04 5.56 14.94
CA SER A 77 -14.79 4.12 14.77
C SER A 77 -15.93 3.38 14.06
N ARG A 78 -17.17 3.89 14.11
CA ARG A 78 -18.38 3.19 13.61
C ARG A 78 -19.24 4.02 12.67
N GLU A 79 -19.21 5.34 12.78
CA GLU A 79 -20.05 6.23 11.98
C GLU A 79 -19.61 6.24 10.51
N PRO A 80 -20.51 6.53 9.56
CA PRO A 80 -20.13 6.74 8.16
C PRO A 80 -19.08 7.85 8.07
N LEU A 81 -17.98 7.57 7.35
CA LEU A 81 -16.86 8.48 7.20
C LEU A 81 -16.28 8.39 5.80
N ILE A 82 -16.01 9.52 5.20
CA ILE A 82 -15.19 9.64 3.99
C ILE A 82 -13.94 10.41 4.37
N VAL A 83 -12.79 9.79 4.14
CA VAL A 83 -11.47 10.41 4.36
C VAL A 83 -10.88 10.78 3.02
N VAL A 84 -10.40 12.01 2.91
CA VAL A 84 -9.77 12.54 1.71
C VAL A 84 -8.38 13.03 2.07
N ALA A 85 -7.39 12.71 1.26
CA ALA A 85 -6.01 13.15 1.42
C ALA A 85 -5.41 13.54 0.07
N ASN A 86 -4.47 14.47 0.07
CA ASN A 86 -3.57 14.63 -1.06
C ASN A 86 -2.68 13.40 -1.22
N HIS A 87 -2.24 13.17 -2.46
CA HIS A 87 -1.61 11.89 -2.83
C HIS A 87 -0.30 12.11 -3.62
N PRO A 88 0.65 12.91 -3.10
CA PRO A 88 1.88 13.24 -3.81
C PRO A 88 2.88 12.09 -3.92
N TYR A 89 2.85 11.13 -3.01
CA TYR A 89 3.79 10.01 -2.95
C TYR A 89 3.20 8.68 -3.43
N GLY A 90 2.02 8.70 -4.04
CA GLY A 90 1.39 7.54 -4.65
C GLY A 90 1.08 6.44 -3.64
N ILE A 91 1.56 5.23 -3.88
CA ILE A 91 1.26 4.05 -3.06
C ILE A 91 1.51 4.29 -1.56
N LEU A 92 2.54 5.05 -1.24
CA LEU A 92 2.93 5.29 0.15
C LEU A 92 1.82 6.01 0.93
N ASP A 93 1.17 7.00 0.33
CA ASP A 93 0.08 7.74 0.98
C ASP A 93 -1.10 6.82 1.29
N GLY A 94 -1.44 5.91 0.35
CA GLY A 94 -2.46 4.90 0.57
C GLY A 94 -2.12 3.94 1.71
N LEU A 95 -0.85 3.55 1.84
CA LEU A 95 -0.37 2.70 2.93
C LEU A 95 -0.41 3.43 4.27
N VAL A 96 0.00 4.70 4.31
CA VAL A 96 -0.09 5.54 5.51
C VAL A 96 -1.53 5.69 5.95
N MET A 97 -2.42 6.04 5.03
CA MET A 97 -3.85 6.19 5.31
C MET A 97 -4.47 4.89 5.83
N GLY A 98 -4.18 3.77 5.19
CA GLY A 98 -4.64 2.45 5.63
C GLY A 98 -4.12 2.08 7.02
N SER A 99 -2.88 2.41 7.33
CA SER A 99 -2.28 2.19 8.66
C SER A 99 -2.96 3.04 9.73
N ILE A 100 -3.26 4.31 9.46
CA ILE A 100 -3.99 5.19 10.37
C ILE A 100 -5.41 4.66 10.60
N LEU A 101 -6.14 4.36 9.52
CA LEU A 101 -7.51 3.88 9.62
C LEU A 101 -7.60 2.54 10.36
N ALA A 102 -6.64 1.64 10.17
CA ALA A 102 -6.62 0.34 10.85
C ALA A 102 -6.45 0.45 12.38
N GLN A 103 -5.94 1.57 12.88
CA GLN A 103 -5.85 1.83 14.31
C GLN A 103 -7.22 2.19 14.92
N CYS A 104 -8.09 2.81 14.13
CA CYS A 104 -9.37 3.34 14.61
C CYS A 104 -10.56 2.49 14.17
N ARG A 105 -10.45 1.78 13.04
CA ARG A 105 -11.57 1.11 12.36
C ARG A 105 -11.17 -0.27 11.87
N ALA A 106 -12.01 -1.26 12.18
CA ALA A 106 -11.85 -2.60 11.62
C ALA A 106 -12.34 -2.71 10.17
N ASN A 107 -13.27 -1.82 9.77
CA ASN A 107 -13.90 -1.86 8.45
C ASN A 107 -13.71 -0.53 7.73
N PHE A 108 -12.92 -0.54 6.66
CA PHE A 108 -12.72 0.58 5.74
C PHE A 108 -12.39 0.11 4.34
N LYS A 109 -12.59 0.97 3.36
CA LYS A 109 -12.22 0.74 1.96
C LYS A 109 -11.35 1.90 1.48
N ILE A 110 -10.35 1.57 0.68
CA ILE A 110 -9.49 2.54 -0.01
C ILE A 110 -9.79 2.44 -1.50
N VAL A 111 -10.19 3.54 -2.10
CA VAL A 111 -10.36 3.65 -3.55
C VAL A 111 -8.97 3.66 -4.18
N ALA A 112 -8.67 2.69 -5.01
CA ALA A 112 -7.34 2.54 -5.61
C ALA A 112 -7.41 1.91 -6.99
N ASN A 113 -6.33 2.03 -7.75
CA ASN A 113 -6.22 1.39 -9.06
C ASN A 113 -6.32 -0.14 -8.95
N ASP A 114 -6.94 -0.78 -9.93
CA ASP A 114 -7.18 -2.22 -10.01
C ASP A 114 -5.92 -3.09 -9.92
N ILE A 115 -4.73 -2.54 -10.15
CA ILE A 115 -3.45 -3.22 -9.97
C ILE A 115 -3.27 -3.78 -8.54
N PHE A 116 -3.94 -3.16 -7.55
CA PHE A 116 -3.91 -3.58 -6.15
C PHE A 116 -4.85 -4.73 -5.82
N ASP A 117 -5.77 -5.09 -6.72
CA ASP A 117 -6.68 -6.23 -6.52
C ASP A 117 -5.94 -7.56 -6.37
N LYS A 118 -4.69 -7.61 -6.86
CA LYS A 118 -3.79 -8.77 -6.70
C LYS A 118 -3.10 -8.85 -5.35
N ALA A 119 -3.22 -7.82 -4.52
CA ALA A 119 -2.59 -7.73 -3.21
C ALA A 119 -3.43 -8.46 -2.15
N GLN A 120 -3.24 -9.77 -2.01
CA GLN A 120 -4.06 -10.66 -1.17
C GLN A 120 -4.29 -10.15 0.26
N HIS A 121 -3.30 -9.49 0.87
CA HIS A 121 -3.39 -9.02 2.25
C HIS A 121 -4.28 -7.78 2.44
N VAL A 122 -4.54 -7.03 1.37
CA VAL A 122 -5.32 -5.78 1.41
C VAL A 122 -6.54 -5.81 0.50
N LYS A 123 -6.75 -6.90 -0.21
CA LYS A 123 -7.86 -7.06 -1.16
C LYS A 123 -9.20 -6.64 -0.57
N ASP A 124 -9.47 -7.04 0.67
CA ASP A 124 -10.71 -6.72 1.35
C ASP A 124 -10.83 -5.23 1.75
N ASN A 125 -9.73 -4.47 1.66
CA ASN A 125 -9.74 -3.02 1.90
C ASN A 125 -9.70 -2.20 0.62
N ILE A 126 -9.54 -2.80 -0.55
CA ILE A 126 -9.47 -2.09 -1.82
C ILE A 126 -10.85 -2.03 -2.48
N LEU A 127 -11.19 -0.87 -2.98
CA LEU A 127 -12.26 -0.63 -3.93
C LEU A 127 -11.61 -0.22 -5.25
N PRO A 128 -11.51 -1.13 -6.23
CA PRO A 128 -10.80 -0.86 -7.47
C PRO A 128 -11.57 0.11 -8.37
N ILE A 129 -10.83 0.99 -9.05
CA ILE A 129 -11.33 1.91 -10.07
C ILE A 129 -10.45 1.87 -11.31
#